data_f8ccec5dfa1fe04141c0b12c41c5105f
#
_entry.id   f8ccec5dfa1fe04141c0b12c41c5105f
#
_cell.length_a   1.000
_cell.length_b   1.000
_cell.length_c   1.000
_cell.angle_alpha   90.00
_cell.angle_beta   90.00
_cell.angle_gamma   90.00
#
_symmetry.space_group_name_H-M   'P 1'
#
loop_
_entity.id
_entity.type
_entity.pdbx_description
1 polymer ?
#
loop_
_entity_poly.entity_id
_entity_poly.type
_entity_poly.pdbx_seq_one_letter_code
_entity_poly.pdbx_strand_id
1 'polypeptide(L)'
;MSVNNAPAAEVLIKGEFTRALDDRYRLALPASLIQALEPSAKNNAASCILAKERTGCLSLWNAVNWKAKLSQGVELIQRKLQMGKMEGRIDLVQNLGRLLSTRHKELKLDAKGRALIPEGFREFLGVSQGDEVIIVGAAVCIEIWNPQKWIEFLDKQMPEFNQLFDQLVE
;
A
#
# COMPACT_ATOMS: atom_id res chain seq x y z
N MET A 1 32.88 3.19 -22.64
CA MET A 1 32.34 4.15 -21.64
C MET A 1 31.27 3.43 -20.82
N SER A 2 31.64 2.98 -19.64
CA SER A 2 30.68 2.42 -18.71
C SER A 2 29.82 3.56 -18.18
N VAL A 3 28.58 3.60 -18.62
CA VAL A 3 27.57 4.44 -17.98
C VAL A 3 27.36 3.84 -16.59
N ASN A 4 27.90 4.50 -15.60
CA ASN A 4 27.67 4.15 -14.20
C ASN A 4 26.22 4.47 -13.91
N ASN A 5 25.33 3.49 -14.15
CA ASN A 5 23.93 3.56 -13.77
C ASN A 5 23.87 3.23 -12.28
N ALA A 6 24.34 4.14 -11.46
CA ALA A 6 24.03 4.09 -10.05
C ALA A 6 22.50 4.11 -9.93
N PRO A 7 21.86 3.16 -9.21
CA PRO A 7 20.43 3.23 -9.00
C PRO A 7 20.11 4.61 -8.41
N ALA A 8 19.13 5.29 -8.99
CA ALA A 8 18.64 6.54 -8.42
C ALA A 8 18.35 6.29 -6.95
N ALA A 9 18.91 7.13 -6.06
CA ALA A 9 18.67 7.00 -4.63
C ALA A 9 17.17 6.89 -4.39
N GLU A 10 16.72 5.83 -3.75
CA GLU A 10 15.32 5.64 -3.41
C GLU A 10 14.90 6.79 -2.47
N VAL A 11 13.99 7.62 -2.96
CA VAL A 11 13.45 8.73 -2.18
C VAL A 11 12.34 8.18 -1.30
N LEU A 12 12.41 8.44 0.01
CA LEU A 12 11.33 8.08 0.92
C LEU A 12 10.05 8.82 0.52
N ILE A 13 8.96 8.08 0.44
CA ILE A 13 7.62 8.63 0.23
C ILE A 13 7.16 9.23 1.55
N LYS A 14 6.91 10.53 1.59
CA LYS A 14 6.53 11.24 2.82
C LYS A 14 5.61 12.42 2.51
N GLY A 15 4.86 12.82 3.50
CA GLY A 15 3.88 13.89 3.45
C GLY A 15 2.55 13.45 4.02
N GLU A 16 1.76 14.39 4.50
CA GLU A 16 0.41 14.17 5.05
C GLU A 16 -0.56 15.12 4.37
N PHE A 17 -1.67 14.57 3.90
CA PHE A 17 -2.68 15.30 3.13
C PHE A 17 -4.07 14.87 3.55
N THR A 18 -5.01 15.82 3.55
CA THR A 18 -6.43 15.54 3.75
C THR A 18 -7.15 15.64 2.40
N ARG A 19 -7.93 14.64 2.06
CA ARG A 19 -8.73 14.60 0.82
C ARG A 19 -10.09 14.00 1.10
N ALA A 20 -11.09 14.41 0.33
CA ALA A 20 -12.44 13.84 0.41
C ALA A 20 -12.67 12.83 -0.72
N LEU A 21 -13.35 11.72 -0.42
CA LEU A 21 -13.88 10.84 -1.44
C LEU A 21 -15.00 11.56 -2.21
N ASP A 22 -14.96 11.48 -3.54
CA ASP A 22 -16.02 12.04 -4.35
C ASP A 22 -17.29 11.17 -4.35
N ASP A 23 -18.32 11.58 -5.07
CA ASP A 23 -19.60 10.88 -5.15
C ASP A 23 -19.54 9.52 -5.88
N ARG A 24 -18.41 9.23 -6.52
CA ARG A 24 -18.11 7.95 -7.19
C ARG A 24 -17.02 7.16 -6.49
N TYR A 25 -16.71 7.48 -5.23
CA TYR A 25 -15.67 6.84 -4.43
C TYR A 25 -14.27 6.92 -5.04
N ARG A 26 -13.99 7.99 -5.77
CA ARG A 26 -12.65 8.27 -6.27
C ARG A 26 -11.93 9.20 -5.31
N LEU A 27 -10.66 8.91 -5.11
CA LEU A 27 -9.77 9.67 -4.24
C LEU A 27 -8.67 10.30 -5.09
N ALA A 28 -8.59 11.63 -5.09
CA ALA A 28 -7.49 12.34 -5.74
C ALA A 28 -6.23 12.23 -4.90
N LEU A 29 -5.21 11.55 -5.41
CA LEU A 29 -3.93 11.42 -4.74
C LEU A 29 -3.03 12.63 -5.06
N PRO A 30 -2.27 13.14 -4.09
CA PRO A 30 -1.30 14.20 -4.35
C PRO A 30 -0.27 13.77 -5.40
N ALA A 31 -0.03 14.63 -6.38
CA ALA A 31 0.90 14.34 -7.48
C ALA A 31 2.31 14.02 -6.98
N SER A 32 2.76 14.67 -5.91
CA SER A 32 4.06 14.40 -5.31
C SER A 32 4.20 12.99 -4.77
N LEU A 33 3.14 12.41 -4.21
CA LEU A 33 3.13 11.04 -3.73
C LEU A 33 3.10 10.04 -4.89
N ILE A 34 2.31 10.30 -5.92
CA ILE A 34 2.25 9.46 -7.12
C ILE A 34 3.64 9.40 -7.77
N GLN A 35 4.29 10.53 -7.93
CA GLN A 35 5.62 10.59 -8.54
C GLN A 35 6.67 9.87 -7.70
N ALA A 36 6.61 9.97 -6.39
CA ALA A 36 7.51 9.24 -5.50
C ALA A 36 7.25 7.72 -5.53
N LEU A 37 5.99 7.32 -5.68
CA LEU A 37 5.60 5.90 -5.75
C LEU A 37 6.00 5.27 -7.08
N GLU A 38 5.79 5.97 -8.18
CA GLU A 38 6.06 5.50 -9.54
C GLU A 38 6.68 6.63 -10.37
N PRO A 39 8.03 6.81 -10.28
CA PRO A 39 8.71 7.89 -11.00
C PRO A 39 8.58 7.80 -12.52
N SER A 40 8.34 6.62 -13.08
CA SER A 40 8.17 6.41 -14.52
C SER A 40 6.75 6.66 -15.01
N ALA A 41 5.77 6.91 -14.12
CA ALA A 41 4.39 7.14 -14.50
C ALA A 41 4.26 8.45 -15.29
N LYS A 42 3.64 8.36 -16.47
CA LYS A 42 3.33 9.51 -17.30
C LYS A 42 1.89 9.95 -17.05
N ASN A 43 1.64 11.26 -16.96
CA ASN A 43 0.30 11.83 -16.79
C ASN A 43 -0.46 11.30 -15.55
N ASN A 44 0.27 10.99 -14.48
CA ASN A 44 -0.26 10.40 -13.24
C ASN A 44 -0.95 9.02 -13.44
N ALA A 45 -0.86 8.43 -14.63
CA ALA A 45 -1.39 7.09 -14.88
C ALA A 45 -0.39 6.04 -14.37
N ALA A 46 -0.69 5.43 -13.24
CA ALA A 46 0.14 4.40 -12.64
C ALA A 46 -0.69 3.15 -12.35
N SER A 47 -0.09 1.98 -12.57
CA SER A 47 -0.64 0.71 -12.11
C SER A 47 -0.13 0.46 -10.69
N CYS A 48 -1.06 0.24 -9.76
CA CYS A 48 -0.78 0.15 -8.34
C CYS A 48 -1.47 -1.08 -7.75
N ILE A 49 -1.00 -1.49 -6.59
CA ILE A 49 -1.68 -2.49 -5.76
C ILE A 49 -2.24 -1.80 -4.52
N LEU A 50 -3.54 -1.89 -4.34
CA LEU A 50 -4.22 -1.44 -3.13
C LEU A 50 -4.37 -2.62 -2.19
N ALA A 51 -3.94 -2.46 -0.95
CA ALA A 51 -3.97 -3.51 0.06
C ALA A 51 -4.63 -3.04 1.35
N LYS A 52 -5.28 -3.97 2.03
CA LYS A 52 -5.81 -3.76 3.39
C LYS A 52 -4.67 -3.97 4.38
N GLU A 53 -4.25 -2.92 5.07
CA GLU A 53 -3.17 -3.00 6.05
C GLU A 53 -3.68 -3.37 7.44
N ARG A 54 -4.55 -2.54 7.95
CA ARG A 54 -5.24 -2.72 9.24
C ARG A 54 -6.57 -2.00 9.18
N THR A 55 -7.50 -2.36 10.06
CA THR A 55 -8.81 -1.71 10.09
C THR A 55 -8.66 -0.19 10.10
N GLY A 56 -9.28 0.47 9.14
CA GLY A 56 -9.17 1.91 8.95
C GLY A 56 -7.92 2.39 8.21
N CYS A 57 -7.14 1.47 7.61
CA CYS A 57 -5.95 1.82 6.84
C CYS A 57 -5.78 0.94 5.61
N LEU A 58 -5.66 1.57 4.45
CA LEU A 58 -5.27 0.94 3.20
C LEU A 58 -3.86 1.38 2.82
N SER A 59 -3.15 0.54 2.09
CA SER A 59 -1.85 0.90 1.51
C SER A 59 -1.88 0.78 -0.01
N LEU A 60 -1.15 1.67 -0.66
CA LEU A 60 -1.04 1.72 -2.11
C LEU A 60 0.43 1.56 -2.50
N TRP A 61 0.72 0.53 -3.29
CA TRP A 61 2.07 0.11 -3.63
C TRP A 61 2.33 0.20 -5.12
N ASN A 62 3.57 0.46 -5.48
CA ASN A 62 4.05 0.23 -6.82
C ASN A 62 3.82 -1.24 -7.19
N ALA A 63 3.17 -1.49 -8.34
CA ALA A 63 2.79 -2.85 -8.74
C ALA A 63 3.99 -3.77 -8.95
N VAL A 64 5.08 -3.25 -9.51
CA VAL A 64 6.30 -4.03 -9.75
C VAL A 64 6.96 -4.43 -8.43
N ASN A 65 7.11 -3.48 -7.51
CA ASN A 65 7.71 -3.73 -6.19
C ASN A 65 6.86 -4.70 -5.36
N TRP A 66 5.55 -4.55 -5.40
CA TRP A 66 4.63 -5.46 -4.71
C TRP A 66 4.75 -6.89 -5.23
N LYS A 67 4.70 -7.07 -6.55
CA LYS A 67 4.82 -8.39 -7.18
C LYS A 67 6.16 -9.04 -6.86
N ALA A 68 7.25 -8.29 -6.94
CA ALA A 68 8.59 -8.80 -6.60
C ALA A 68 8.68 -9.27 -5.13
N LYS A 69 8.08 -8.51 -4.22
CA LYS A 69 8.08 -8.85 -2.79
C LYS A 69 7.21 -10.07 -2.47
N LEU A 70 6.04 -10.19 -3.11
CA LEU A 70 5.08 -11.25 -2.83
C LEU A 70 5.43 -12.56 -3.53
N SER A 71 5.94 -12.50 -4.76
CA SER A 71 6.17 -13.68 -5.61
C SER A 71 7.14 -14.69 -5.00
N GLN A 72 8.19 -14.23 -4.34
CA GLN A 72 9.17 -15.12 -3.71
C GLN A 72 8.55 -16.01 -2.64
N GLY A 73 7.69 -15.45 -1.79
CA GLY A 73 6.99 -16.20 -0.75
C GLY A 73 5.98 -17.17 -1.34
N VAL A 74 5.21 -16.75 -2.34
CA VAL A 74 4.23 -17.58 -3.03
C VAL A 74 4.89 -18.76 -3.75
N GLU A 75 5.98 -18.52 -4.46
CA GLU A 75 6.74 -19.58 -5.13
C GLU A 75 7.30 -20.62 -4.13
N LEU A 76 7.76 -20.17 -2.99
CA LEU A 76 8.24 -21.07 -1.94
C LEU A 76 7.11 -21.97 -1.42
N ILE A 77 5.93 -21.43 -1.18
CA ILE A 77 4.75 -22.18 -0.74
C ILE A 77 4.32 -23.17 -1.81
N GLN A 78 4.29 -22.75 -3.08
CA GLN A 78 3.95 -23.65 -4.20
C GLN A 78 4.90 -24.84 -4.29
N ARG A 79 6.21 -24.60 -4.16
CA ARG A 79 7.20 -25.68 -4.16
C ARG A 79 6.99 -26.63 -2.99
N LYS A 80 6.72 -26.15 -1.80
CA LYS A 80 6.43 -26.99 -0.64
C LYS A 80 5.16 -27.84 -0.84
N LEU A 81 4.12 -27.26 -1.44
CA LEU A 81 2.90 -28.01 -1.80
C LEU A 81 3.20 -29.15 -2.77
N GLN A 82 3.96 -28.88 -3.84
CA GLN A 82 4.34 -29.87 -4.84
C GLN A 82 5.20 -31.00 -4.25
N MET A 83 5.99 -30.70 -3.22
CA MET A 83 6.86 -31.67 -2.55
C MET A 83 6.15 -32.44 -1.41
N GLY A 84 4.84 -32.22 -1.21
CA GLY A 84 4.09 -32.85 -0.13
C GLY A 84 4.44 -32.38 1.27
N LYS A 85 5.17 -31.27 1.41
CA LYS A 85 5.63 -30.75 2.70
C LYS A 85 4.57 -29.97 3.47
N MET A 86 3.41 -29.76 2.86
CA MET A 86 2.29 -29.03 3.47
C MET A 86 1.17 -29.95 3.98
N GLU A 87 1.40 -31.28 4.03
CA GLU A 87 0.46 -32.22 4.64
C GLU A 87 0.23 -31.84 6.11
N GLY A 88 -1.03 -31.87 6.54
CA GLY A 88 -1.42 -31.40 7.86
C GLY A 88 -1.49 -29.87 8.03
N ARG A 89 -1.17 -29.11 6.97
CA ARG A 89 -1.22 -27.63 6.96
C ARG A 89 -2.13 -27.04 5.89
N ILE A 90 -2.97 -27.88 5.29
CA ILE A 90 -3.86 -27.47 4.19
C ILE A 90 -4.82 -26.36 4.64
N ASP A 91 -5.32 -26.43 5.87
CA ASP A 91 -6.18 -25.38 6.43
C ASP A 91 -5.50 -24.01 6.46
N LEU A 92 -4.21 -23.97 6.82
CA LEU A 92 -3.42 -22.74 6.81
C LEU A 92 -3.23 -22.22 5.39
N VAL A 93 -2.95 -23.11 4.43
CA VAL A 93 -2.78 -22.74 3.01
C VAL A 93 -4.09 -22.20 2.45
N GLN A 94 -5.23 -22.84 2.75
CA GLN A 94 -6.54 -22.34 2.34
C GLN A 94 -6.84 -20.96 2.93
N ASN A 95 -6.52 -20.75 4.21
CA ASN A 95 -6.72 -19.46 4.85
C ASN A 95 -5.84 -18.38 4.21
N LEU A 96 -4.59 -18.70 3.92
CA LEU A 96 -3.71 -17.80 3.17
C LEU A 96 -4.30 -17.42 1.81
N GLY A 97 -4.83 -18.40 1.07
CA GLY A 97 -5.48 -18.17 -0.22
C GLY A 97 -6.69 -17.23 -0.12
N ARG A 98 -7.52 -17.41 0.91
CA ARG A 98 -8.66 -16.51 1.17
C ARG A 98 -8.19 -15.09 1.43
N LEU A 99 -7.15 -14.92 2.24
CA LEU A 99 -6.61 -13.60 2.58
C LEU A 99 -5.93 -12.94 1.37
N LEU A 100 -5.14 -13.69 0.61
CA LEU A 100 -4.53 -13.18 -0.63
C LEU A 100 -5.58 -12.75 -1.65
N SER A 101 -6.69 -13.46 -1.74
CA SER A 101 -7.77 -13.17 -2.68
C SER A 101 -8.57 -11.91 -2.32
N THR A 102 -8.59 -11.53 -1.05
CA THR A 102 -9.41 -10.42 -0.55
C THR A 102 -8.61 -9.22 -0.08
N ARG A 103 -7.35 -9.43 0.28
CA ARG A 103 -6.51 -8.43 0.92
C ARG A 103 -6.03 -7.35 -0.05
N HIS A 104 -5.80 -7.69 -1.30
CA HIS A 104 -5.24 -6.75 -2.26
C HIS A 104 -5.92 -6.82 -3.61
N LYS A 105 -5.82 -5.72 -4.36
CA LYS A 105 -6.37 -5.59 -5.71
C LYS A 105 -5.49 -4.67 -6.54
N GLU A 106 -5.24 -5.07 -7.78
CA GLU A 106 -4.59 -4.20 -8.75
C GLU A 106 -5.56 -3.11 -9.20
N LEU A 107 -5.08 -1.88 -9.30
CA LEU A 107 -5.86 -0.78 -9.85
C LEU A 107 -4.96 0.16 -10.65
N LYS A 108 -5.58 0.89 -11.56
CA LYS A 108 -4.92 1.98 -12.30
C LYS A 108 -5.49 3.31 -11.83
N LEU A 109 -4.60 4.27 -11.61
CA LEU A 109 -5.01 5.64 -11.41
C LEU A 109 -5.52 6.20 -12.75
N ASP A 110 -6.54 7.05 -12.70
CA ASP A 110 -7.01 7.72 -13.91
C ASP A 110 -6.03 8.85 -14.33
N ALA A 111 -6.31 9.49 -15.47
CA ALA A 111 -5.45 10.55 -16.00
C ALA A 111 -5.28 11.75 -15.07
N LYS A 112 -6.18 11.91 -14.10
CA LYS A 112 -6.14 12.97 -13.08
C LYS A 112 -5.51 12.53 -11.76
N GLY A 113 -4.95 11.32 -11.72
CA GLY A 113 -4.33 10.78 -10.51
C GLY A 113 -5.33 10.35 -9.44
N ARG A 114 -6.55 9.96 -9.82
CA ARG A 114 -7.58 9.51 -8.88
C ARG A 114 -7.63 7.99 -8.82
N ALA A 115 -7.76 7.47 -7.61
CA ALA A 115 -7.96 6.05 -7.34
C ALA A 115 -9.43 5.78 -7.04
N LEU A 116 -10.03 4.82 -7.75
CA LEU A 116 -11.36 4.32 -7.41
C LEU A 116 -11.22 3.28 -6.29
N ILE A 117 -11.77 3.58 -5.13
CA ILE A 117 -11.70 2.70 -3.97
C ILE A 117 -12.81 1.65 -4.05
N PRO A 118 -12.48 0.35 -4.17
CA PRO A 118 -13.50 -0.70 -4.28
C PRO A 118 -14.32 -0.87 -3.00
N GLU A 119 -15.53 -1.39 -3.13
CA GLU A 119 -16.52 -1.50 -2.04
C GLU A 119 -15.96 -2.16 -0.77
N GLY A 120 -15.38 -3.34 -0.87
CA GLY A 120 -14.82 -4.04 0.29
C GLY A 120 -13.66 -3.28 0.96
N PHE A 121 -12.93 -2.49 0.19
CA PHE A 121 -11.86 -1.63 0.72
C PHE A 121 -12.43 -0.37 1.40
N ARG A 122 -13.52 0.19 0.89
CA ARG A 122 -14.22 1.32 1.54
C ARG A 122 -14.77 0.93 2.90
N GLU A 123 -15.38 -0.24 2.98
CA GLU A 123 -15.89 -0.78 4.25
C GLU A 123 -14.76 -0.99 5.25
N PHE A 124 -13.65 -1.56 4.80
CA PHE A 124 -12.46 -1.76 5.62
C PHE A 124 -11.85 -0.44 6.11
N LEU A 125 -11.85 0.58 5.27
CA LEU A 125 -11.41 1.93 5.62
C LEU A 125 -12.42 2.64 6.54
N GLY A 126 -13.69 2.28 6.45
CA GLY A 126 -14.76 2.85 7.29
C GLY A 126 -15.18 4.23 6.86
N VAL A 127 -15.25 4.49 5.55
CA VAL A 127 -15.62 5.79 5.00
C VAL A 127 -16.72 5.65 3.93
N SER A 128 -17.45 6.74 3.73
CA SER A 128 -18.52 6.88 2.75
C SER A 128 -18.25 8.03 1.79
N GLN A 129 -19.12 8.22 0.79
CA GLN A 129 -19.04 9.34 -0.14
C GLN A 129 -18.97 10.66 0.59
N GLY A 130 -18.08 11.54 0.16
CA GLY A 130 -17.89 12.86 0.75
C GLY A 130 -17.08 12.88 2.04
N ASP A 131 -16.80 11.73 2.63
CA ASP A 131 -15.96 11.64 3.83
C ASP A 131 -14.50 11.98 3.53
N GLU A 132 -13.85 12.59 4.48
CA GLU A 132 -12.43 12.87 4.42
C GLU A 132 -11.61 11.64 4.81
N VAL A 133 -10.45 11.52 4.21
CA VAL A 133 -9.41 10.56 4.54
C VAL A 133 -8.08 11.28 4.71
N ILE A 134 -7.16 10.68 5.44
CA ILE A 134 -5.79 11.17 5.55
C ILE A 134 -4.91 10.31 4.64
N ILE A 135 -4.13 10.96 3.79
CA ILE A 135 -3.20 10.30 2.88
C ILE A 135 -1.80 10.61 3.35
N VAL A 136 -1.01 9.58 3.63
CA VAL A 136 0.35 9.76 4.13
C VAL A 136 1.36 8.96 3.31
N GLY A 137 2.54 9.52 3.16
CA GLY A 137 3.70 8.79 2.67
C GLY A 137 4.30 7.95 3.80
N ALA A 138 4.30 6.63 3.64
CA ALA A 138 4.83 5.69 4.62
C ALA A 138 6.16 5.09 4.17
N ALA A 139 7.06 5.92 3.71
CA ALA A 139 8.41 5.61 3.22
C ALA A 139 8.43 4.76 1.94
N VAL A 140 7.84 3.58 1.94
CA VAL A 140 7.87 2.62 0.83
C VAL A 140 6.54 2.47 0.09
N CYS A 141 5.49 3.10 0.60
CA CYS A 141 4.14 3.08 0.03
C CYS A 141 3.38 4.34 0.41
N ILE A 142 2.19 4.48 -0.15
CA ILE A 142 1.22 5.51 0.26
C ILE A 142 0.18 4.81 1.14
N GLU A 143 -0.18 5.42 2.26
CA GLU A 143 -1.27 4.93 3.10
C GLU A 143 -2.47 5.86 3.05
N ILE A 144 -3.65 5.29 3.14
CA ILE A 144 -4.93 5.99 3.18
C ILE A 144 -5.60 5.60 4.49
N TRP A 145 -5.85 6.59 5.34
CA TRP A 145 -6.34 6.37 6.69
C TRP A 145 -7.72 6.97 6.91
N ASN A 146 -8.54 6.23 7.64
CA ASN A 146 -9.68 6.79 8.34
C ASN A 146 -9.14 7.84 9.33
N PRO A 147 -9.69 9.08 9.37
CA PRO A 147 -9.13 10.15 10.20
C PRO A 147 -9.07 9.81 11.68
N GLN A 148 -10.09 9.15 12.22
CA GLN A 148 -10.13 8.77 13.62
C GLN A 148 -9.06 7.72 13.94
N LYS A 149 -8.87 6.73 13.07
CA LYS A 149 -7.84 5.70 13.22
C LYS A 149 -6.44 6.28 13.08
N TRP A 150 -6.26 7.28 12.25
CA TRP A 150 -5.00 8.00 12.11
C TRP A 150 -4.61 8.70 13.41
N ILE A 151 -5.55 9.41 14.03
CA ILE A 151 -5.31 10.09 15.32
C ILE A 151 -4.92 9.07 16.39
N GLU A 152 -5.66 7.97 16.50
CA GLU A 152 -5.35 6.89 17.46
C GLU A 152 -3.96 6.31 17.26
N PHE A 153 -3.57 6.12 16.00
CA PHE A 153 -2.24 5.62 15.65
C PHE A 153 -1.15 6.62 16.07
N LEU A 154 -1.31 7.91 15.74
CA LEU A 154 -0.35 8.94 16.08
C LEU A 154 -0.16 9.07 17.60
N ASP A 155 -1.23 9.03 18.36
CA ASP A 155 -1.18 9.12 19.83
C ASP A 155 -0.33 8.01 20.44
N LYS A 156 -0.35 6.83 19.83
CA LYS A 156 0.45 5.69 20.28
C LYS A 156 1.90 5.73 19.81
N GLN A 157 2.14 6.18 18.59
CA GLN A 157 3.45 6.05 17.95
C GLN A 157 4.34 7.27 18.09
N MET A 158 3.76 8.46 18.13
CA MET A 158 4.55 9.70 18.16
C MET A 158 5.48 9.78 19.36
N PRO A 159 5.11 9.35 20.59
CA PRO A 159 6.02 9.36 21.73
C PRO A 159 7.27 8.50 21.55
N GLU A 160 7.22 7.51 20.66
CA GLU A 160 8.32 6.56 20.42
C GLU A 160 9.17 6.95 19.18
N PHE A 161 8.91 8.12 18.60
CA PHE A 161 9.59 8.54 17.37
C PHE A 161 11.11 8.54 17.50
N ASN A 162 11.65 9.14 18.56
CA ASN A 162 13.09 9.24 18.73
C ASN A 162 13.76 7.86 18.84
N GLN A 163 13.13 6.96 19.57
CA GLN A 163 13.64 5.59 19.72
C GLN A 163 13.64 4.85 18.37
N LEU A 164 12.56 4.97 17.61
CA LEU A 164 12.46 4.38 16.26
C LEU A 164 13.52 4.95 15.33
N PHE A 165 13.68 6.27 15.33
CA PHE A 165 14.67 6.95 14.51
C PHE A 165 16.09 6.46 14.81
N ASP A 166 16.43 6.40 16.09
CA ASP A 166 17.75 5.94 16.55
C ASP A 166 18.02 4.49 16.12
N GLN A 167 17.03 3.60 16.21
CA GLN A 167 17.15 2.20 15.78
C GLN A 167 17.44 2.07 14.28
N LEU A 168 16.89 2.94 13.46
CA LEU A 168 17.04 2.88 12.01
C LEU A 168 18.30 3.57 11.49
N VAL A 169 18.86 4.48 12.27
CA VAL A 169 20.09 5.20 11.93
C VAL A 169 21.34 4.38 12.29
N GLU A 170 21.25 3.48 13.26
CA GLU A 170 22.34 2.54 13.60
C GLU A 170 22.63 1.59 12.43
#